data_fd045564bfd1b6de4d1b20cff9dac372
#
_entry.id   fd045564bfd1b6de4d1b20cff9dac372
#
_cell.length_a   1.000
_cell.length_b   1.000
_cell.length_c   1.000
_cell.angle_alpha   90.00
_cell.angle_beta   90.00
_cell.angle_gamma   90.00
#
_symmetry.space_group_name_H-M   'P 1'
#
loop_
_entity.id
_entity.type
_entity.pdbx_description
1 polymer ?
#
loop_
_entity_poly.entity_id
_entity_poly.type
_entity_poly.pdbx_seq_one_letter_code
_entity_poly.pdbx_strand_id
1 'polypeptide(L)'
;MSNRIYIVGIGPGREEMMTGEAVAALEQADVIVGYTVYVKLLGERFAGKKLLTTPMRQETERCELCFREAEAGKRVALICSGDAGIYGLASLMYELGEEHPQTELIVIPGITAASSGAAVLGAPLNHDFCVISLSDLLTPWEKIEKRLRAAVTGDFAMAIYNPSSHRRKDYLQRACDILLETIEGERPCGYVENIGREGTRAVTCTLRELRDREVNMFTTVFIGNSETEILRDKLITKRGYHVENNIH
;
A
#
# COMPACT_ATOMS: atom_id res chain seq x y z
N MET A 1 -18.78 -29.00 4.22
CA MET A 1 -17.93 -27.93 4.78
C MET A 1 -18.09 -26.73 3.87
N SER A 2 -18.25 -25.53 4.38
CA SER A 2 -18.32 -24.35 3.51
C SER A 2 -16.95 -24.16 2.82
N ASN A 3 -16.97 -23.85 1.53
CA ASN A 3 -15.77 -23.45 0.81
C ASN A 3 -15.24 -22.15 1.45
N ARG A 4 -13.91 -22.03 1.57
CA ARG A 4 -13.33 -20.87 2.26
C ARG A 4 -12.14 -20.31 1.50
N ILE A 5 -12.14 -18.99 1.32
CA ILE A 5 -11.03 -18.26 0.73
C ILE A 5 -10.52 -17.21 1.73
N TYR A 6 -9.23 -17.26 2.03
CA TYR A 6 -8.53 -16.24 2.79
C TYR A 6 -7.95 -15.20 1.83
N ILE A 7 -8.25 -13.93 2.03
CA ILE A 7 -7.72 -12.81 1.25
C ILE A 7 -6.67 -12.13 2.13
N VAL A 8 -5.40 -12.45 1.86
CA VAL A 8 -4.30 -12.26 2.82
C VAL A 8 -3.41 -11.10 2.42
N GLY A 9 -3.32 -10.09 3.27
CA GLY A 9 -2.29 -9.05 3.18
C GLY A 9 -0.95 -9.62 3.67
N ILE A 10 0.04 -9.75 2.77
CA ILE A 10 1.35 -10.34 3.11
C ILE A 10 2.39 -9.31 3.58
N GLY A 11 1.97 -8.08 3.86
CA GLY A 11 2.89 -7.02 4.22
C GLY A 11 3.72 -6.49 3.03
N PRO A 12 4.70 -5.62 3.27
CA PRO A 12 5.40 -4.89 2.21
C PRO A 12 6.49 -5.70 1.50
N GLY A 13 6.96 -6.81 2.08
CA GLY A 13 8.03 -7.59 1.42
C GLY A 13 8.57 -8.75 2.21
N ARG A 14 9.29 -8.52 3.32
CA ARG A 14 9.95 -9.59 4.09
C ARG A 14 8.94 -10.43 4.86
N GLU A 15 9.25 -11.72 5.04
CA GLU A 15 8.39 -12.66 5.78
C GLU A 15 8.13 -12.19 7.23
N GLU A 16 9.15 -11.61 7.89
CA GLU A 16 9.04 -11.09 9.27
C GLU A 16 8.06 -9.91 9.40
N MET A 17 7.66 -9.31 8.27
CA MET A 17 6.65 -8.26 8.23
C MET A 17 5.24 -8.79 7.95
N MET A 18 5.06 -10.09 7.83
CA MET A 18 3.73 -10.70 7.82
C MET A 18 3.14 -10.71 9.22
N THR A 19 1.83 -10.54 9.33
CA THR A 19 1.14 -10.79 10.60
C THR A 19 1.13 -12.28 10.92
N GLY A 20 1.10 -12.64 12.21
CA GLY A 20 0.99 -14.05 12.61
C GLY A 20 -0.26 -14.74 12.02
N GLU A 21 -1.35 -13.99 11.86
CA GLU A 21 -2.60 -14.46 11.24
C GLU A 21 -2.42 -14.73 9.74
N ALA A 22 -1.70 -13.84 9.02
CA ALA A 22 -1.38 -14.05 7.61
C ALA A 22 -0.54 -15.31 7.42
N VAL A 23 0.48 -15.51 8.24
CA VAL A 23 1.32 -16.72 8.20
C VAL A 23 0.47 -17.98 8.44
N ALA A 24 -0.39 -17.98 9.49
CA ALA A 24 -1.24 -19.12 9.80
C ALA A 24 -2.24 -19.44 8.68
N ALA A 25 -2.83 -18.43 8.05
CA ALA A 25 -3.73 -18.61 6.92
C ALA A 25 -3.02 -19.24 5.70
N LEU A 26 -1.79 -18.78 5.40
CA LEU A 26 -0.98 -19.32 4.30
C LEU A 26 -0.53 -20.76 4.60
N GLU A 27 -0.18 -21.10 5.85
CA GLU A 27 0.18 -22.46 6.25
C GLU A 27 -0.99 -23.43 6.12
N GLN A 28 -2.21 -22.99 6.45
CA GLN A 28 -3.41 -23.79 6.34
C GLN A 28 -3.91 -23.95 4.90
N ALA A 29 -3.55 -23.06 3.98
CA ALA A 29 -3.99 -23.11 2.61
C ALA A 29 -3.42 -24.33 1.86
N ASP A 30 -4.25 -24.96 1.03
CA ASP A 30 -3.83 -26.00 0.09
C ASP A 30 -3.30 -25.38 -1.20
N VAL A 31 -3.83 -24.18 -1.55
CA VAL A 31 -3.47 -23.42 -2.75
C VAL A 31 -3.28 -21.97 -2.39
N ILE A 32 -2.19 -21.39 -2.86
CA ILE A 32 -1.92 -19.95 -2.76
C ILE A 32 -1.99 -19.34 -4.16
N VAL A 33 -2.83 -18.33 -4.32
CA VAL A 33 -3.04 -17.62 -5.58
C VAL A 33 -2.50 -16.20 -5.45
N GLY A 34 -1.80 -15.70 -6.46
CA GLY A 34 -1.27 -14.33 -6.37
C GLY A 34 -0.74 -13.77 -7.69
N TYR A 35 -0.45 -12.48 -7.67
CA TYR A 35 0.33 -11.87 -8.73
C TYR A 35 1.76 -12.46 -8.74
N THR A 36 2.27 -12.78 -9.93
CA THR A 36 3.57 -13.47 -10.10
C THR A 36 4.72 -12.84 -9.29
N VAL A 37 4.77 -11.51 -9.20
CA VAL A 37 5.83 -10.81 -8.43
C VAL A 37 5.63 -10.98 -6.92
N TYR A 38 4.40 -11.04 -6.43
CA TYR A 38 4.12 -11.19 -5.00
C TYR A 38 4.33 -12.62 -4.52
N VAL A 39 4.01 -13.61 -5.36
CA VAL A 39 4.30 -15.02 -5.04
C VAL A 39 5.81 -15.24 -4.85
N LYS A 40 6.65 -14.52 -5.57
CA LYS A 40 8.12 -14.57 -5.39
C LYS A 40 8.61 -13.97 -4.06
N LEU A 41 7.78 -13.20 -3.36
CA LEU A 41 8.09 -12.67 -2.03
C LEU A 41 7.82 -13.67 -0.91
N LEU A 42 7.07 -14.75 -1.22
CA LEU A 42 6.85 -15.84 -0.28
C LEU A 42 8.17 -16.61 -0.13
N GLY A 43 8.64 -16.70 1.10
CA GLY A 43 9.87 -17.43 1.44
C GLY A 43 9.76 -18.95 1.23
N GLU A 44 10.86 -19.64 1.51
CA GLU A 44 10.95 -21.10 1.39
C GLU A 44 9.92 -21.85 2.26
N ARG A 45 9.43 -21.20 3.31
CA ARG A 45 8.37 -21.72 4.21
C ARG A 45 7.14 -22.19 3.44
N PHE A 46 6.82 -21.54 2.33
CA PHE A 46 5.64 -21.84 1.53
C PHE A 46 5.96 -22.58 0.23
N ALA A 47 7.21 -22.97 -0.01
CA ALA A 47 7.66 -23.63 -1.26
C ALA A 47 6.96 -24.97 -1.55
N GLY A 48 6.47 -25.65 -0.52
CA GLY A 48 5.71 -26.91 -0.66
C GLY A 48 4.24 -26.74 -1.01
N LYS A 49 3.73 -25.48 -1.11
CA LYS A 49 2.33 -25.21 -1.43
C LYS A 49 2.10 -25.18 -2.95
N LYS A 50 0.88 -25.51 -3.39
CA LYS A 50 0.46 -25.27 -4.78
C LYS A 50 0.36 -23.77 -5.00
N LEU A 51 1.26 -23.21 -5.82
CA LEU A 51 1.28 -21.79 -6.16
C LEU A 51 0.67 -21.57 -7.52
N LEU A 52 -0.37 -20.74 -7.61
CA LEU A 52 -1.00 -20.34 -8.86
C LEU A 52 -0.79 -18.84 -9.07
N THR A 53 -0.35 -18.46 -10.25
CA THR A 53 -0.02 -17.07 -10.55
C THR A 53 -0.70 -16.58 -11.80
N THR A 54 -1.09 -15.31 -11.80
CA THR A 54 -1.50 -14.60 -13.01
C THR A 54 -0.65 -13.33 -13.18
N PRO A 55 -0.44 -12.84 -14.41
CA PRO A 55 0.27 -11.60 -14.65
C PRO A 55 -0.54 -10.37 -14.21
N MET A 56 0.06 -9.19 -14.34
CA MET A 56 -0.57 -7.90 -14.10
C MET A 56 -1.78 -7.70 -15.03
N ARG A 57 -2.82 -7.03 -14.54
CA ARG A 57 -4.08 -6.76 -15.25
C ARG A 57 -4.98 -7.96 -15.49
N GLN A 58 -4.77 -9.01 -14.73
CA GLN A 58 -5.65 -10.18 -14.69
C GLN A 58 -6.22 -10.38 -13.28
N GLU A 59 -6.65 -9.28 -12.65
CA GLU A 59 -7.15 -9.28 -11.28
C GLU A 59 -8.44 -10.11 -11.18
N THR A 60 -9.39 -9.91 -12.10
CA THR A 60 -10.65 -10.68 -12.16
C THR A 60 -10.38 -12.17 -12.34
N GLU A 61 -9.56 -12.54 -13.32
CA GLU A 61 -9.19 -13.94 -13.58
C GLU A 61 -8.52 -14.58 -12.34
N ARG A 62 -7.66 -13.80 -11.65
CA ARG A 62 -7.01 -14.24 -10.40
C ARG A 62 -8.03 -14.53 -9.30
N CYS A 63 -9.03 -13.67 -9.13
CA CYS A 63 -10.08 -13.85 -8.15
C CYS A 63 -10.98 -15.06 -8.50
N GLU A 64 -11.37 -15.20 -9.74
CA GLU A 64 -12.18 -16.35 -10.21
C GLU A 64 -11.42 -17.67 -10.08
N LEU A 65 -10.10 -17.67 -10.27
CA LEU A 65 -9.27 -18.84 -10.02
C LEU A 65 -9.37 -19.29 -8.55
N CYS A 66 -9.46 -18.35 -7.61
CA CYS A 66 -9.67 -18.68 -6.20
C CYS A 66 -11.01 -19.37 -5.96
N PHE A 67 -12.09 -18.89 -6.57
CA PHE A 67 -13.41 -19.52 -6.43
C PHE A 67 -13.42 -20.92 -7.03
N ARG A 68 -12.86 -21.13 -8.22
CA ARG A 68 -12.75 -22.46 -8.84
C ARG A 68 -12.00 -23.47 -7.98
N GLU A 69 -10.87 -23.08 -7.37
CA GLU A 69 -10.11 -23.96 -6.48
C GLU A 69 -10.87 -24.23 -5.16
N ALA A 70 -11.58 -23.23 -4.63
CA ALA A 70 -12.39 -23.39 -3.43
C ALA A 70 -13.59 -24.33 -3.67
N GLU A 71 -14.27 -24.22 -4.80
CA GLU A 71 -15.36 -25.11 -5.21
C GLU A 71 -14.89 -26.56 -5.47
N ALA A 72 -13.61 -26.72 -5.85
CA ALA A 72 -12.96 -28.03 -5.90
C ALA A 72 -12.58 -28.56 -4.51
N GLY A 73 -13.04 -27.94 -3.42
CA GLY A 73 -12.85 -28.38 -2.04
C GLY A 73 -11.49 -28.04 -1.44
N LYS A 74 -10.75 -27.08 -2.03
CA LYS A 74 -9.45 -26.63 -1.50
C LYS A 74 -9.60 -25.44 -0.55
N ARG A 75 -8.72 -25.36 0.44
CA ARG A 75 -8.52 -24.12 1.23
C ARG A 75 -7.62 -23.20 0.41
N VAL A 76 -8.12 -22.04 0.06
CA VAL A 76 -7.46 -21.11 -0.84
C VAL A 76 -7.01 -19.86 -0.09
N ALA A 77 -5.80 -19.39 -0.36
CA ALA A 77 -5.32 -18.09 0.05
C ALA A 77 -5.01 -17.23 -1.18
N LEU A 78 -5.67 -16.08 -1.30
CA LEU A 78 -5.32 -15.03 -2.27
C LEU A 78 -4.39 -14.03 -1.61
N ILE A 79 -3.18 -13.85 -2.11
CA ILE A 79 -2.22 -12.91 -1.53
C ILE A 79 -2.27 -11.53 -2.20
N CYS A 80 -2.21 -10.50 -1.34
CA CYS A 80 -2.06 -9.10 -1.71
C CYS A 80 -0.80 -8.53 -1.06
N SER A 81 0.03 -7.79 -1.79
CA SER A 81 1.15 -7.05 -1.18
C SER A 81 0.61 -5.93 -0.30
N GLY A 82 1.24 -5.69 0.85
CA GLY A 82 0.73 -4.77 1.86
C GLY A 82 -0.51 -5.32 2.54
N ASP A 83 -1.61 -4.60 2.47
CA ASP A 83 -2.91 -4.95 3.03
C ASP A 83 -3.91 -5.33 1.94
N ALA A 84 -4.77 -6.31 2.21
CA ALA A 84 -5.74 -6.81 1.23
C ALA A 84 -6.91 -5.83 0.97
N GLY A 85 -7.24 -4.97 1.94
CA GLY A 85 -8.32 -3.98 1.86
C GLY A 85 -7.87 -2.59 1.42
N ILE A 86 -6.54 -2.31 1.39
CA ILE A 86 -6.00 -1.00 0.98
C ILE A 86 -5.38 -1.13 -0.42
N TYR A 87 -6.15 -0.78 -1.45
CA TYR A 87 -5.81 -0.96 -2.86
C TYR A 87 -5.44 -2.40 -3.24
N GLY A 88 -5.89 -3.37 -2.43
CA GLY A 88 -5.79 -4.79 -2.68
C GLY A 88 -7.01 -5.35 -3.40
N LEU A 89 -7.20 -6.66 -3.34
CA LEU A 89 -8.25 -7.36 -4.08
C LEU A 89 -9.47 -7.71 -3.22
N ALA A 90 -9.53 -7.30 -1.94
CA ALA A 90 -10.63 -7.69 -1.07
C ALA A 90 -12.00 -7.24 -1.60
N SER A 91 -12.13 -6.00 -2.09
CA SER A 91 -13.40 -5.52 -2.65
C SER A 91 -13.83 -6.32 -3.88
N LEU A 92 -12.90 -6.61 -4.81
CA LEU A 92 -13.19 -7.39 -6.01
C LEU A 92 -13.62 -8.82 -5.65
N MET A 93 -13.00 -9.42 -4.62
CA MET A 93 -13.42 -10.74 -4.14
C MET A 93 -14.86 -10.75 -3.62
N TYR A 94 -15.28 -9.69 -2.90
CA TYR A 94 -16.68 -9.57 -2.46
C TYR A 94 -17.63 -9.33 -3.63
N GLU A 95 -17.25 -8.49 -4.60
CA GLU A 95 -18.07 -8.23 -5.80
C GLU A 95 -18.32 -9.53 -6.59
N LEU A 96 -17.28 -10.31 -6.87
CA LEU A 96 -17.41 -11.60 -7.56
C LEU A 96 -18.06 -12.67 -6.67
N GLY A 97 -17.89 -12.56 -5.36
CA GLY A 97 -18.48 -13.48 -4.39
C GLY A 97 -20.00 -13.55 -4.39
N GLU A 98 -20.69 -12.52 -4.92
CA GLU A 98 -22.15 -12.53 -5.10
C GLU A 98 -22.61 -13.71 -5.99
N GLU A 99 -21.76 -14.14 -6.92
CA GLU A 99 -22.04 -15.31 -7.78
C GLU A 99 -21.65 -16.65 -7.10
N HIS A 100 -20.97 -16.59 -5.93
CA HIS A 100 -20.47 -17.75 -5.18
C HIS A 100 -20.98 -17.80 -3.73
N PRO A 101 -22.31 -17.77 -3.47
CA PRO A 101 -22.87 -17.58 -2.13
C PRO A 101 -22.53 -18.70 -1.11
N GLN A 102 -21.98 -19.83 -1.56
CA GLN A 102 -21.56 -20.94 -0.71
C GLN A 102 -20.10 -20.81 -0.25
N THR A 103 -19.37 -19.78 -0.70
CA THR A 103 -17.97 -19.54 -0.37
C THR A 103 -17.83 -18.46 0.68
N GLU A 104 -17.26 -18.81 1.81
CA GLU A 104 -16.92 -17.85 2.88
C GLU A 104 -15.64 -17.08 2.50
N LEU A 105 -15.71 -15.76 2.53
CA LEU A 105 -14.56 -14.87 2.29
C LEU A 105 -14.06 -14.30 3.61
N ILE A 106 -12.77 -14.47 3.90
CA ILE A 106 -12.13 -13.99 5.13
C ILE A 106 -10.96 -13.09 4.75
N VAL A 107 -11.04 -11.82 5.12
CA VAL A 107 -9.95 -10.85 4.90
C VAL A 107 -9.00 -10.90 6.09
N ILE A 108 -7.73 -11.15 5.79
CA ILE A 108 -6.64 -11.12 6.77
C ILE A 108 -5.81 -9.84 6.53
N PRO A 109 -5.72 -8.95 7.52
CA PRO A 109 -5.02 -7.69 7.34
C PRO A 109 -3.50 -7.87 7.22
N GLY A 110 -2.86 -6.95 6.49
CA GLY A 110 -1.42 -6.89 6.35
C GLY A 110 -0.87 -5.50 6.65
N ILE A 111 0.44 -5.39 6.84
CA ILE A 111 1.10 -4.11 7.05
C ILE A 111 1.14 -3.35 5.71
N THR A 112 0.32 -2.32 5.59
CA THR A 112 0.25 -1.49 4.38
C THR A 112 1.51 -0.65 4.17
N ALA A 113 1.80 -0.27 2.91
CA ALA A 113 2.94 0.58 2.56
C ALA A 113 2.89 1.96 3.24
N ALA A 114 1.72 2.51 3.56
CA ALA A 114 1.60 3.74 4.32
C ALA A 114 2.27 3.61 5.69
N SER A 115 1.91 2.59 6.46
CA SER A 115 2.43 2.35 7.81
C SER A 115 3.91 1.94 7.78
N SER A 116 4.28 0.99 6.91
CA SER A 116 5.65 0.48 6.84
C SER A 116 6.64 1.48 6.25
N GLY A 117 6.23 2.27 5.25
CA GLY A 117 7.08 3.34 4.69
C GLY A 117 7.22 4.53 5.65
N ALA A 118 6.14 4.90 6.35
CA ALA A 118 6.19 5.92 7.40
C ALA A 118 7.21 5.58 8.47
N ALA A 119 7.25 4.32 8.94
CA ALA A 119 8.21 3.87 9.94
C ALA A 119 9.68 3.98 9.48
N VAL A 120 9.97 3.82 8.18
CA VAL A 120 11.32 4.01 7.62
C VAL A 120 11.72 5.48 7.65
N LEU A 121 10.78 6.38 7.29
CA LEU A 121 11.00 7.83 7.27
C LEU A 121 11.01 8.48 8.67
N GLY A 122 10.33 7.87 9.65
CA GLY A 122 10.16 8.41 11.00
C GLY A 122 8.72 8.27 11.47
N ALA A 123 8.00 9.38 11.59
CA ALA A 123 6.59 9.40 12.00
C ALA A 123 5.78 10.47 11.22
N PRO A 124 5.76 10.44 9.87
CA PRO A 124 5.07 11.45 9.07
C PRO A 124 3.54 11.39 9.18
N LEU A 125 2.99 10.29 9.65
CA LEU A 125 1.53 10.05 9.75
C LEU A 125 1.02 10.08 11.21
N ASN A 126 1.75 10.75 12.10
CA ASN A 126 1.39 10.80 13.53
C ASN A 126 0.29 11.83 13.87
N HIS A 127 -0.45 12.30 12.89
CA HIS A 127 -1.64 13.13 12.99
C HIS A 127 -2.69 12.62 11.99
N ASP A 128 -3.75 13.39 11.72
CA ASP A 128 -4.73 12.99 10.71
C ASP A 128 -4.07 12.89 9.33
N PHE A 129 -4.34 11.81 8.62
CA PHE A 129 -3.74 11.56 7.33
C PHE A 129 -4.72 10.90 6.37
N CYS A 130 -4.41 10.98 5.10
CA CYS A 130 -5.15 10.28 4.06
C CYS A 130 -4.23 9.45 3.14
N VAL A 131 -4.82 8.45 2.50
CA VAL A 131 -4.14 7.61 1.51
C VAL A 131 -4.76 7.86 0.15
N ILE A 132 -3.93 8.26 -0.84
CA ILE A 132 -4.38 8.60 -2.19
C ILE A 132 -3.56 7.79 -3.20
N SER A 133 -4.23 7.13 -4.14
CA SER A 133 -3.57 6.50 -5.29
C SER A 133 -3.60 7.43 -6.49
N LEU A 134 -2.45 7.60 -7.16
CA LEU A 134 -2.37 8.34 -8.42
C LEU A 134 -2.71 7.47 -9.65
N SER A 135 -3.11 6.20 -9.45
CA SER A 135 -3.51 5.34 -10.56
C SER A 135 -4.86 5.77 -11.14
N ASP A 136 -4.86 6.13 -12.42
CA ASP A 136 -6.06 6.48 -13.19
C ASP A 136 -6.70 5.30 -13.94
N LEU A 137 -6.27 4.08 -13.66
CA LEU A 137 -6.82 2.90 -14.34
C LEU A 137 -8.30 2.67 -14.05
N LEU A 138 -8.72 2.92 -12.80
CA LEU A 138 -10.08 2.71 -12.32
C LEU A 138 -10.72 3.99 -11.78
N THR A 139 -9.95 5.09 -11.70
CA THR A 139 -10.40 6.36 -11.13
C THR A 139 -9.98 7.50 -12.05
N PRO A 140 -10.91 8.29 -12.62
CA PRO A 140 -10.56 9.44 -13.47
C PRO A 140 -9.63 10.42 -12.76
N TRP A 141 -8.68 11.01 -13.50
CA TRP A 141 -7.69 11.95 -12.95
C TRP A 141 -8.33 13.12 -12.21
N GLU A 142 -9.42 13.67 -12.73
CA GLU A 142 -10.15 14.79 -12.12
C GLU A 142 -10.64 14.44 -10.69
N LYS A 143 -10.96 13.18 -10.46
CA LYS A 143 -11.34 12.70 -9.11
C LYS A 143 -10.11 12.59 -8.20
N ILE A 144 -8.96 12.21 -8.73
CA ILE A 144 -7.68 12.18 -7.99
C ILE A 144 -7.28 13.61 -7.62
N GLU A 145 -7.31 14.54 -8.56
CA GLU A 145 -7.04 15.95 -8.32
C GLU A 145 -7.94 16.54 -7.23
N LYS A 146 -9.26 16.29 -7.30
CA LYS A 146 -10.19 16.74 -6.27
C LYS A 146 -9.82 16.21 -4.88
N ARG A 147 -9.34 14.98 -4.78
CA ARG A 147 -8.88 14.39 -3.51
C ARG A 147 -7.61 15.04 -2.99
N LEU A 148 -6.65 15.32 -3.87
CA LEU A 148 -5.42 16.05 -3.51
C LEU A 148 -5.76 17.43 -2.94
N ARG A 149 -6.60 18.21 -3.62
CA ARG A 149 -7.05 19.54 -3.17
C ARG A 149 -7.81 19.47 -1.83
N ALA A 150 -8.67 18.47 -1.64
CA ALA A 150 -9.39 18.27 -0.39
C ALA A 150 -8.46 17.92 0.77
N ALA A 151 -7.43 17.11 0.52
CA ALA A 151 -6.42 16.78 1.52
C ALA A 151 -5.64 18.01 1.99
N VAL A 152 -5.30 18.92 1.08
CA VAL A 152 -4.69 20.22 1.41
C VAL A 152 -5.62 21.08 2.25
N THR A 153 -6.89 21.21 1.84
CA THR A 153 -7.89 22.02 2.54
C THR A 153 -8.11 21.52 3.98
N GLY A 154 -8.04 20.19 4.20
CA GLY A 154 -8.16 19.58 5.50
C GLY A 154 -6.85 19.48 6.30
N ASP A 155 -5.75 19.99 5.75
CA ASP A 155 -4.40 19.88 6.32
C ASP A 155 -4.00 18.43 6.70
N PHE A 156 -4.38 17.45 5.88
CA PHE A 156 -4.01 16.06 6.07
C PHE A 156 -2.56 15.81 5.64
N ALA A 157 -1.81 15.05 6.44
CA ALA A 157 -0.63 14.37 5.90
C ALA A 157 -1.07 13.32 4.87
N MET A 158 -0.29 13.11 3.82
CA MET A 158 -0.70 12.24 2.72
C MET A 158 0.29 11.08 2.52
N ALA A 159 -0.24 9.86 2.35
CA ALA A 159 0.50 8.73 1.81
C ALA A 159 0.03 8.48 0.37
N ILE A 160 0.92 8.70 -0.59
CA ILE A 160 0.63 8.61 -2.03
C ILE A 160 1.10 7.26 -2.57
N TYR A 161 0.17 6.51 -3.13
CA TYR A 161 0.38 5.21 -3.77
C TYR A 161 0.41 5.35 -5.29
N ASN A 162 1.10 4.43 -5.95
CA ASN A 162 1.21 4.39 -7.41
C ASN A 162 1.68 5.73 -8.02
N PRO A 163 2.74 6.35 -7.49
CA PRO A 163 3.18 7.68 -7.91
C PRO A 163 3.70 7.69 -9.36
N SER A 164 4.08 6.53 -9.89
CA SER A 164 4.58 6.40 -11.26
C SER A 164 4.36 5.01 -11.82
N SER A 165 4.36 4.90 -13.15
CA SER A 165 4.44 3.64 -13.88
C SER A 165 5.03 3.89 -15.28
N HIS A 166 5.30 2.82 -16.05
CA HIS A 166 5.84 2.97 -17.43
C HIS A 166 5.03 3.93 -18.32
N ARG A 167 3.70 4.00 -18.13
CA ARG A 167 2.80 4.86 -18.94
C ARG A 167 2.44 6.17 -18.24
N ARG A 168 2.83 6.36 -16.97
CA ARG A 168 2.42 7.47 -16.09
C ARG A 168 3.64 7.99 -15.35
N LYS A 169 4.65 8.41 -16.09
CA LYS A 169 5.92 8.90 -15.52
C LYS A 169 5.79 10.27 -14.86
N ASP A 170 4.86 11.08 -15.33
CA ASP A 170 4.61 12.47 -14.93
C ASP A 170 3.59 12.62 -13.80
N TYR A 171 2.98 11.54 -13.32
CA TYR A 171 1.86 11.64 -12.36
C TYR A 171 2.26 12.21 -11.01
N LEU A 172 3.45 11.87 -10.50
CA LEU A 172 3.97 12.51 -9.29
C LEU A 172 4.18 14.01 -9.51
N GLN A 173 4.78 14.40 -10.63
CA GLN A 173 5.00 15.80 -10.99
C GLN A 173 3.66 16.55 -11.04
N ARG A 174 2.67 16.01 -11.75
CA ARG A 174 1.32 16.61 -11.84
C ARG A 174 0.66 16.75 -10.47
N ALA A 175 0.78 15.73 -9.60
CA ALA A 175 0.25 15.81 -8.26
C ALA A 175 0.95 16.91 -7.44
N CYS A 176 2.28 17.01 -7.53
CA CYS A 176 3.03 18.08 -6.87
C CYS A 176 2.68 19.46 -7.42
N ASP A 177 2.46 19.62 -8.74
CA ASP A 177 2.04 20.89 -9.35
C ASP A 177 0.68 21.35 -8.76
N ILE A 178 -0.28 20.44 -8.61
CA ILE A 178 -1.58 20.73 -7.99
C ILE A 178 -1.40 21.17 -6.53
N LEU A 179 -0.54 20.50 -5.77
CA LEU A 179 -0.30 20.82 -4.37
C LEU A 179 0.42 22.17 -4.21
N LEU A 180 1.38 22.48 -5.08
CA LEU A 180 2.14 23.74 -5.08
C LEU A 180 1.29 24.97 -5.39
N GLU A 181 0.07 24.81 -5.91
CA GLU A 181 -0.86 25.94 -6.05
C GLU A 181 -1.30 26.53 -4.70
N THR A 182 -1.18 25.76 -3.61
CA THR A 182 -1.73 26.12 -2.30
C THR A 182 -0.73 25.91 -1.15
N ILE A 183 0.16 24.92 -1.28
CA ILE A 183 1.15 24.58 -0.26
C ILE A 183 2.51 25.21 -0.66
N GLU A 184 3.24 25.70 0.33
CA GLU A 184 4.61 26.20 0.15
C GLU A 184 5.55 25.10 -0.38
N GLY A 185 6.46 25.47 -1.27
CA GLY A 185 7.42 24.53 -1.87
C GLY A 185 8.39 23.89 -0.88
N GLU A 186 8.59 24.50 0.29
CA GLU A 186 9.45 24.01 1.36
C GLU A 186 8.76 22.97 2.27
N ARG A 187 7.49 22.63 2.02
CA ARG A 187 6.76 21.61 2.78
C ARG A 187 7.56 20.32 2.86
N PRO A 188 7.83 19.78 4.07
CA PRO A 188 8.56 18.55 4.25
C PRO A 188 7.84 17.36 3.65
N CYS A 189 8.56 16.60 2.84
CA CYS A 189 8.10 15.39 2.14
C CYS A 189 9.14 14.28 2.26
N GLY A 190 8.77 13.10 1.80
CA GLY A 190 9.70 11.99 1.66
C GLY A 190 9.12 10.88 0.81
N TYR A 191 9.96 9.96 0.41
CA TYR A 191 9.51 8.76 -0.27
C TYR A 191 10.37 7.55 0.12
N VAL A 192 9.77 6.37 0.01
CA VAL A 192 10.45 5.10 0.26
C VAL A 192 10.23 4.17 -0.94
N GLU A 193 11.33 3.70 -1.48
CA GLU A 193 11.35 2.69 -2.55
C GLU A 193 11.58 1.31 -1.95
N ASN A 194 10.97 0.29 -2.54
CA ASN A 194 11.16 -1.12 -2.19
C ASN A 194 10.99 -1.41 -0.68
N ILE A 195 9.95 -0.87 -0.07
CA ILE A 195 9.67 -1.05 1.37
C ILE A 195 9.68 -2.55 1.72
N GLY A 196 10.50 -2.91 2.73
CA GLY A 196 10.60 -4.29 3.20
C GLY A 196 11.21 -5.28 2.19
N ARG A 197 11.89 -4.79 1.15
CA ARG A 197 12.56 -5.58 0.11
C ARG A 197 14.03 -5.23 0.05
N GLU A 198 14.81 -6.03 -0.66
CA GLU A 198 16.19 -5.67 -0.98
C GLU A 198 16.23 -4.33 -1.74
N GLY A 199 17.22 -3.49 -1.39
CA GLY A 199 17.33 -2.14 -1.95
C GLY A 199 16.30 -1.14 -1.41
N THR A 200 15.75 -1.34 -0.21
CA THR A 200 14.94 -0.32 0.47
C THR A 200 15.72 0.99 0.58
N ARG A 201 15.18 2.08 0.01
CA ARG A 201 15.76 3.41 0.03
C ARG A 201 14.75 4.43 0.50
N ALA A 202 15.13 5.24 1.49
CA ALA A 202 14.32 6.35 1.99
C ALA A 202 15.01 7.69 1.70
N VAL A 203 14.22 8.67 1.31
CA VAL A 203 14.69 10.04 1.04
C VAL A 203 13.71 11.02 1.67
N THR A 204 14.23 12.00 2.42
CA THR A 204 13.50 13.20 2.84
C THR A 204 13.83 14.34 1.89
N CYS A 205 12.86 15.17 1.57
CA CYS A 205 13.00 16.29 0.64
C CYS A 205 11.90 17.32 0.89
N THR A 206 11.94 18.44 0.17
CA THR A 206 10.84 19.41 0.10
C THR A 206 9.82 19.02 -1.00
N LEU A 207 8.63 19.60 -0.97
CA LEU A 207 7.62 19.40 -2.01
C LEU A 207 8.13 19.86 -3.39
N ARG A 208 8.90 20.95 -3.44
CA ARG A 208 9.54 21.46 -4.65
C ARG A 208 10.53 20.47 -5.23
N GLU A 209 11.38 19.88 -4.38
CA GLU A 209 12.34 18.86 -4.81
C GLU A 209 11.66 17.56 -5.21
N LEU A 210 10.60 17.16 -4.47
CA LEU A 210 9.82 15.94 -4.76
C LEU A 210 9.21 15.96 -6.16
N ARG A 211 8.74 17.15 -6.61
CA ARG A 211 8.17 17.36 -7.93
C ARG A 211 9.05 16.85 -9.07
N ASP A 212 10.34 17.02 -8.95
CA ASP A 212 11.33 16.68 -9.99
C ASP A 212 12.02 15.32 -9.75
N ARG A 213 11.55 14.54 -8.76
CA ARG A 213 12.10 13.20 -8.49
C ARG A 213 11.52 12.16 -9.45
N GLU A 214 12.41 11.36 -10.00
CA GLU A 214 12.01 10.12 -10.69
C GLU A 214 11.75 9.04 -9.65
N VAL A 215 10.57 8.46 -9.72
CA VAL A 215 10.12 7.37 -8.83
C VAL A 215 9.53 6.23 -9.67
N ASN A 216 9.41 5.07 -9.07
CA ASN A 216 8.89 3.87 -9.74
C ASN A 216 7.60 3.36 -9.06
N MET A 217 7.02 2.29 -9.59
CA MET A 217 5.78 1.70 -9.08
C MET A 217 5.92 1.04 -7.69
N PHE A 218 7.13 0.85 -7.19
CA PHE A 218 7.42 0.29 -5.86
C PHE A 218 7.73 1.39 -4.84
N THR A 219 7.40 2.63 -5.17
CA THR A 219 7.59 3.81 -4.33
C THR A 219 6.30 4.19 -3.63
N THR A 220 6.38 4.52 -2.36
CA THR A 220 5.33 5.22 -1.61
C THR A 220 5.86 6.59 -1.22
N VAL A 221 5.08 7.63 -1.51
CA VAL A 221 5.46 9.03 -1.24
C VAL A 221 4.66 9.52 -0.04
N PHE A 222 5.29 10.37 0.78
CA PHE A 222 4.70 10.97 1.96
C PHE A 222 4.83 12.49 1.85
N ILE A 223 3.71 13.19 1.98
CA ILE A 223 3.66 14.64 1.97
C ILE A 223 3.16 15.08 3.33
N GLY A 224 3.95 15.91 4.01
CA GLY A 224 3.62 16.39 5.33
C GLY A 224 2.47 17.41 5.34
N ASN A 225 1.89 17.62 6.51
CA ASN A 225 0.94 18.73 6.77
C ASN A 225 1.65 19.94 7.41
N SER A 226 0.89 20.93 7.92
CA SER A 226 1.44 22.14 8.54
C SER A 226 2.33 21.87 9.77
N GLU A 227 2.11 20.74 10.45
CA GLU A 227 2.84 20.33 11.65
C GLU A 227 4.05 19.41 11.37
N THR A 228 4.35 19.17 10.07
CA THR A 228 5.44 18.26 9.68
C THR A 228 6.77 19.00 9.60
N GLU A 229 7.79 18.42 10.20
CA GLU A 229 9.18 18.92 10.20
C GLU A 229 10.17 17.79 9.88
N ILE A 230 11.38 18.17 9.46
CA ILE A 230 12.51 17.23 9.37
C ILE A 230 13.34 17.40 10.64
N LEU A 231 13.34 16.35 11.47
CA LEU A 231 14.11 16.31 12.73
C LEU A 231 15.07 15.11 12.68
N ARG A 232 16.36 15.34 12.86
CA ARG A 232 17.40 14.29 12.82
C ARG A 232 17.30 13.44 11.54
N ASP A 233 17.15 14.09 10.40
CA ASP A 233 16.97 13.47 9.08
C ASP A 233 15.72 12.58 8.94
N LYS A 234 14.74 12.73 9.86
CA LYS A 234 13.47 12.03 9.86
C LYS A 234 12.30 12.97 9.63
N LEU A 235 11.31 12.48 8.91
CA LEU A 235 10.06 13.17 8.64
C LEU A 235 9.10 12.93 9.81
N ILE A 236 8.77 13.97 10.56
CA ILE A 236 7.98 13.90 11.79
C ILE A 236 6.81 14.87 11.70
N THR A 237 5.60 14.40 11.88
CA THR A 237 4.40 15.23 12.08
C THR A 237 4.12 15.35 13.57
N LYS A 238 4.19 16.56 14.10
CA LYS A 238 3.96 16.83 15.52
C LYS A 238 2.48 16.69 15.86
N ARG A 239 2.19 16.19 17.07
CA ARG A 239 0.84 16.01 17.57
C ARG A 239 0.41 17.06 18.59
N GLY A 240 1.25 18.09 18.82
CA GLY A 240 0.96 19.17 19.76
C GLY A 240 1.27 18.84 21.23
N TYR A 241 2.05 17.79 21.51
CA TYR A 241 2.56 17.57 22.86
C TYR A 241 3.49 18.72 23.25
N HIS A 242 3.24 19.35 24.43
CA HIS A 242 4.18 20.30 25.01
C HIS A 242 5.39 19.54 25.54
N VAL A 243 6.50 19.63 24.85
CA VAL A 243 7.80 19.17 25.36
C VAL A 243 8.36 20.34 26.17
N GLU A 244 8.17 20.32 27.50
CA GLU A 244 8.93 21.21 28.37
C GLU A 244 10.41 20.88 28.20
N ASN A 245 11.17 21.83 27.66
CA ASN A 245 12.61 21.73 27.62
C ASN A 245 13.18 21.87 29.04
N ASN A 246 13.12 20.79 29.82
CA ASN A 246 13.92 20.67 31.05
C ASN A 246 15.36 20.43 30.61
N ILE A 247 16.02 21.53 30.14
CA ILE A 247 17.46 21.60 30.06
C ILE A 247 17.90 22.08 31.44
N HIS A 248 18.28 21.16 32.30
CA HIS A 248 19.07 21.38 33.46
C HIS A 248 20.54 21.12 33.15
#